data_2fd578745c5b9b5dc4d437e4c1ef5dbc
#
_entry.id   2fd578745c5b9b5dc4d437e4c1ef5dbc
#
_cell.length_a   1.000
_cell.length_b   1.000
_cell.length_c   1.000
_cell.angle_alpha   90.00
_cell.angle_beta   90.00
_cell.angle_gamma   90.00
#
_symmetry.space_group_name_H-M   'P 1'
#
loop_
_entity.id
_entity.type
_entity.pdbx_description
1 polymer ?
#
loop_
_entity_poly.entity_id
_entity_poly.type
_entity_poly.pdbx_seq_one_letter_code
_entity_poly.pdbx_strand_id
1 'polypeptide(L)'
;MLHFFKAELVDAEAIATLINNAYRGEPSRKGWTTEADILDGLRTTTAEVASIIKRNDAFILMGVENDEVVATICCELQVIAFKHTVHFSLITVKPTLQNKGHGKDIINAAETMTKREWRVAGYHMMVISLRNELIAFYERLGYERTGEVKDFPVDSPLWEPKVDGLQLQYLAKLSGMVLKK
;
A
#
# COMPACT_ATOMS: atom_id res chain seq x y z
N MET A 1 13.35 -0.37 15.99
CA MET A 1 13.33 0.82 15.09
C MET A 1 13.36 0.31 13.66
N LEU A 2 12.46 0.81 12.78
CA LEU A 2 12.44 0.39 11.38
C LEU A 2 13.60 1.02 10.59
N HIS A 3 14.28 0.20 9.82
CA HIS A 3 15.20 0.61 8.76
C HIS A 3 14.53 0.43 7.40
N PHE A 4 14.69 1.39 6.48
CA PHE A 4 13.98 1.40 5.21
C PHE A 4 14.93 1.14 4.04
N PHE A 5 14.57 0.14 3.20
CA PHE A 5 15.33 -0.26 2.02
C PHE A 5 14.40 -0.45 0.83
N LYS A 6 14.87 -0.14 -0.37
CA LYS A 6 14.20 -0.60 -1.58
C LYS A 6 14.40 -2.11 -1.73
N ALA A 7 13.31 -2.79 -2.08
CA ALA A 7 13.33 -4.23 -2.30
C ALA A 7 14.17 -4.60 -3.53
N GLU A 8 14.88 -5.70 -3.43
CA GLU A 8 15.55 -6.38 -4.53
C GLU A 8 14.81 -7.68 -4.90
N LEU A 9 15.17 -8.30 -6.03
CA LEU A 9 14.47 -9.50 -6.50
C LEU A 9 14.51 -10.67 -5.51
N VAL A 10 15.57 -10.76 -4.71
CA VAL A 10 15.72 -11.78 -3.67
C VAL A 10 14.66 -11.64 -2.56
N ASP A 11 14.11 -10.46 -2.37
CA ASP A 11 13.12 -10.17 -1.33
C ASP A 11 11.68 -10.51 -1.75
N ALA A 12 11.45 -10.82 -3.04
CA ALA A 12 10.12 -10.93 -3.62
C ALA A 12 9.23 -11.97 -2.92
N GLU A 13 9.77 -13.12 -2.54
CA GLU A 13 9.03 -14.18 -1.84
C GLU A 13 8.65 -13.77 -0.41
N ALA A 14 9.59 -13.20 0.33
CA ALA A 14 9.34 -12.74 1.69
C ALA A 14 8.29 -11.61 1.72
N ILE A 15 8.36 -10.68 0.76
CA ILE A 15 7.38 -9.59 0.60
C ILE A 15 6.00 -10.15 0.27
N ALA A 16 5.87 -11.03 -0.72
CA ALA A 16 4.59 -11.62 -1.10
C ALA A 16 3.95 -12.39 0.06
N THR A 17 4.75 -13.14 0.81
CA THR A 17 4.31 -13.88 2.02
C THR A 17 3.82 -12.91 3.10
N LEU A 18 4.56 -11.84 3.40
CA LEU A 18 4.16 -10.83 4.38
C LEU A 18 2.83 -10.18 3.98
N ILE A 19 2.69 -9.76 2.71
CA ILE A 19 1.48 -9.12 2.20
C ILE A 19 0.29 -10.06 2.34
N ASN A 20 0.39 -11.30 1.86
CA ASN A 20 -0.71 -12.25 1.94
C ASN A 20 -1.11 -12.55 3.39
N ASN A 21 -0.15 -12.75 4.28
CA ASN A 21 -0.41 -12.98 5.70
C ASN A 21 -1.03 -11.78 6.43
N ALA A 22 -0.85 -10.58 5.93
CA ALA A 22 -1.43 -9.38 6.52
C ALA A 22 -2.83 -9.05 5.99
N TYR A 23 -3.12 -9.42 4.74
CA TYR A 23 -4.40 -9.12 4.08
C TYR A 23 -5.39 -10.28 4.14
N ARG A 24 -4.94 -11.53 4.06
CA ARG A 24 -5.78 -12.71 3.77
C ARG A 24 -5.64 -13.82 4.81
N GLY A 25 -6.72 -14.59 4.95
CA GLY A 25 -6.75 -15.81 5.76
C GLY A 25 -6.54 -15.60 7.25
N GLU A 26 -6.39 -16.70 7.98
CA GLU A 26 -6.26 -16.70 9.44
C GLU A 26 -5.05 -15.91 9.98
N PRO A 27 -3.86 -15.91 9.34
CA PRO A 27 -2.74 -15.11 9.85
C PRO A 27 -3.06 -13.62 9.95
N SER A 28 -3.86 -13.08 9.01
CA SER A 28 -4.23 -11.66 8.96
C SER A 28 -5.13 -11.24 10.13
N ARG A 29 -5.89 -12.16 10.71
CA ARG A 29 -6.80 -11.90 11.84
C ARG A 29 -6.09 -11.50 13.14
N LYS A 30 -4.77 -11.69 13.21
CA LYS A 30 -3.95 -11.19 14.32
C LYS A 30 -3.76 -9.67 14.29
N GLY A 31 -4.12 -9.03 13.17
CA GLY A 31 -4.06 -7.60 12.97
C GLY A 31 -5.45 -7.00 12.69
N TRP A 32 -5.55 -5.67 12.80
CA TRP A 32 -6.80 -4.96 12.55
C TRP A 32 -7.04 -4.64 11.06
N THR A 33 -6.03 -4.82 10.19
CA THR A 33 -6.12 -4.50 8.77
C THR A 33 -6.54 -5.69 7.90
N THR A 34 -7.01 -6.77 8.50
CA THR A 34 -7.44 -7.99 7.79
C THR A 34 -8.58 -7.72 6.80
N GLU A 35 -8.55 -8.41 5.67
CA GLU A 35 -9.65 -8.48 4.70
C GLU A 35 -10.30 -9.88 4.67
N ALA A 36 -9.97 -10.75 5.62
CA ALA A 36 -10.41 -12.15 5.63
C ALA A 36 -11.93 -12.36 5.66
N ASP A 37 -12.70 -11.37 6.09
CA ASP A 37 -14.17 -11.40 6.07
C ASP A 37 -14.77 -10.84 4.77
N ILE A 38 -13.96 -10.22 3.92
CA ILE A 38 -14.37 -9.53 2.71
C ILE A 38 -13.93 -10.29 1.45
N LEU A 39 -12.73 -10.87 1.49
CA LEU A 39 -12.07 -11.50 0.35
C LEU A 39 -11.37 -12.79 0.74
N ASP A 40 -11.53 -13.84 -0.06
CA ASP A 40 -10.70 -15.04 -0.01
C ASP A 40 -9.57 -14.98 -1.06
N GLY A 41 -8.62 -15.92 -0.98
CA GLY A 41 -7.51 -16.06 -1.92
C GLY A 41 -6.28 -15.26 -1.53
N LEU A 42 -5.52 -14.81 -2.54
CA LEU A 42 -4.26 -14.10 -2.37
C LEU A 42 -4.43 -12.61 -2.66
N ARG A 43 -3.61 -11.77 -2.03
CA ARG A 43 -3.51 -10.35 -2.35
C ARG A 43 -2.51 -10.10 -3.48
N THR A 44 -1.46 -10.90 -3.56
CA THR A 44 -0.40 -10.82 -4.57
C THR A 44 0.33 -12.15 -4.70
N THR A 45 1.22 -12.24 -5.70
CA THR A 45 2.12 -13.37 -5.90
C THR A 45 3.58 -12.92 -5.90
N THR A 46 4.51 -13.86 -5.69
CA THR A 46 5.96 -13.60 -5.83
C THR A 46 6.30 -13.06 -7.22
N ALA A 47 5.64 -13.56 -8.27
CA ALA A 47 5.86 -13.11 -9.64
C ALA A 47 5.40 -11.66 -9.87
N GLU A 48 4.25 -11.25 -9.28
CA GLU A 48 3.79 -9.86 -9.35
C GLU A 48 4.73 -8.93 -8.60
N VAL A 49 5.15 -9.29 -7.39
CA VAL A 49 6.14 -8.52 -6.61
C VAL A 49 7.44 -8.36 -7.39
N ALA A 50 7.98 -9.45 -7.96
CA ALA A 50 9.19 -9.41 -8.79
C ALA A 50 9.01 -8.55 -10.04
N SER A 51 7.83 -8.57 -10.65
CA SER A 51 7.49 -7.70 -11.80
C SER A 51 7.53 -6.22 -11.43
N ILE A 52 6.98 -5.84 -10.28
CA ILE A 52 7.03 -4.46 -9.78
C ILE A 52 8.48 -4.02 -9.53
N ILE A 53 9.28 -4.86 -8.88
CA ILE A 53 10.69 -4.56 -8.55
C ILE A 53 11.54 -4.29 -9.80
N LYS A 54 11.22 -4.94 -10.93
CA LYS A 54 11.92 -4.76 -12.21
C LYS A 54 11.57 -3.46 -12.96
N ARG A 55 10.53 -2.75 -12.54
CA ARG A 55 10.08 -1.53 -13.22
C ARG A 55 10.96 -0.34 -12.87
N ASN A 56 11.11 0.59 -13.82
CA ASN A 56 11.84 1.85 -13.61
C ASN A 56 10.96 2.95 -13.00
N ASP A 57 9.64 2.81 -13.10
CA ASP A 57 8.63 3.75 -12.63
C ASP A 57 7.95 3.28 -11.33
N ALA A 58 8.49 2.24 -10.70
CA ALA A 58 7.97 1.70 -9.45
C ALA A 58 9.08 1.14 -8.57
N PHE A 59 8.83 1.07 -7.28
CA PHE A 59 9.62 0.28 -6.33
C PHE A 59 8.76 -0.14 -5.13
N ILE A 60 9.21 -1.15 -4.43
CA ILE A 60 8.67 -1.53 -3.12
C ILE A 60 9.66 -1.07 -2.06
N LEU A 61 9.18 -0.29 -1.10
CA LEU A 61 9.93 0.06 0.10
C LEU A 61 9.64 -0.96 1.19
N MET A 62 10.68 -1.50 1.80
CA MET A 62 10.61 -2.41 2.95
C MET A 62 10.96 -1.67 4.22
N GLY A 63 10.22 -1.94 5.29
CA GLY A 63 10.61 -1.65 6.67
C GLY A 63 11.13 -2.92 7.34
N VAL A 64 12.38 -2.89 7.76
CA VAL A 64 13.09 -4.03 8.35
C VAL A 64 13.34 -3.75 9.84
N GLU A 65 13.03 -4.72 10.68
CA GLU A 65 13.32 -4.72 12.11
C GLU A 65 13.86 -6.09 12.54
N ASN A 66 15.00 -6.12 13.23
CA ASN A 66 15.69 -7.34 13.66
C ASN A 66 15.92 -8.34 12.49
N ASP A 67 16.41 -7.83 11.35
CA ASP A 67 16.69 -8.58 10.12
C ASP A 67 15.44 -9.24 9.47
N GLU A 68 14.24 -8.84 9.89
CA GLU A 68 12.99 -9.31 9.30
C GLU A 68 12.27 -8.16 8.57
N VAL A 69 11.72 -8.46 7.39
CA VAL A 69 10.81 -7.54 6.67
C VAL A 69 9.47 -7.54 7.40
N VAL A 70 9.12 -6.43 8.03
CA VAL A 70 7.90 -6.30 8.84
C VAL A 70 6.88 -5.30 8.30
N ALA A 71 7.28 -4.49 7.34
CA ALA A 71 6.38 -3.55 6.66
C ALA A 71 6.77 -3.40 5.18
N THR A 72 5.79 -3.10 4.33
CA THR A 72 6.00 -2.81 2.90
C THR A 72 5.07 -1.73 2.42
N ILE A 73 5.47 -1.03 1.36
CA ILE A 73 4.64 -0.14 0.55
C ILE A 73 5.14 -0.15 -0.89
N CYS A 74 4.25 -0.34 -1.83
CA CYS A 74 4.53 -0.19 -3.26
C CYS A 74 4.31 1.28 -3.65
N CYS A 75 5.29 1.85 -4.35
CA CYS A 75 5.29 3.20 -4.87
C CYS A 75 5.36 3.15 -6.39
N GLU A 76 4.33 3.65 -7.07
CA GLU A 76 4.26 3.68 -8.53
C GLU A 76 4.09 5.10 -9.03
N LEU A 77 5.03 5.55 -9.86
CA LEU A 77 4.97 6.86 -10.49
C LEU A 77 3.87 6.89 -11.54
N GLN A 78 3.01 7.88 -11.46
CA GLN A 78 1.94 8.12 -12.44
C GLN A 78 1.93 9.58 -12.89
N VAL A 79 1.37 9.84 -14.05
CA VAL A 79 1.15 11.19 -14.55
C VAL A 79 -0.36 11.45 -14.59
N ILE A 80 -0.83 12.34 -13.74
CA ILE A 80 -2.23 12.78 -13.70
C ILE A 80 -2.28 14.29 -13.97
N ALA A 81 -3.07 14.70 -14.96
CA ALA A 81 -3.18 16.10 -15.36
C ALA A 81 -1.82 16.79 -15.53
N PHE A 82 -0.89 16.13 -16.25
CA PHE A 82 0.47 16.57 -16.52
C PHE A 82 1.37 16.76 -15.29
N LYS A 83 0.98 16.20 -14.13
CA LYS A 83 1.77 16.22 -12.90
C LYS A 83 2.21 14.81 -12.52
N HIS A 84 3.44 14.68 -12.07
CA HIS A 84 3.90 13.45 -11.43
C HIS A 84 3.17 13.26 -10.10
N THR A 85 2.57 12.11 -9.90
CA THR A 85 1.95 11.67 -8.66
C THR A 85 2.42 10.27 -8.33
N VAL A 86 2.25 9.81 -7.09
CA VAL A 86 2.56 8.44 -6.69
C VAL A 86 1.31 7.73 -6.28
N HIS A 87 1.07 6.58 -6.88
CA HIS A 87 0.10 5.61 -6.39
C HIS A 87 0.76 4.73 -5.34
N PHE A 88 0.21 4.75 -4.13
CA PHE A 88 0.59 3.85 -3.05
C PHE A 88 -0.33 2.63 -3.01
N SER A 89 0.25 1.45 -3.00
CA SER A 89 -0.45 0.18 -2.87
C SER A 89 0.33 -0.80 -2.00
N LEU A 90 -0.22 -1.98 -1.71
CA LEU A 90 0.42 -3.04 -0.93
C LEU A 90 1.01 -2.52 0.40
N ILE A 91 0.32 -1.55 1.03
CA ILE A 91 0.72 -0.98 2.32
C ILE A 91 0.45 -2.03 3.39
N THR A 92 1.51 -2.56 3.96
CA THR A 92 1.46 -3.73 4.81
C THR A 92 2.28 -3.52 6.07
N VAL A 93 1.77 -3.96 7.20
CA VAL A 93 2.52 -4.16 8.45
C VAL A 93 2.22 -5.56 8.97
N LYS A 94 3.25 -6.28 9.39
CA LYS A 94 3.12 -7.59 10.02
C LYS A 94 2.01 -7.56 11.08
N PRO A 95 1.00 -8.45 11.02
CA PRO A 95 -0.19 -8.35 11.89
C PRO A 95 0.10 -8.18 13.37
N THR A 96 1.10 -8.91 13.88
CA THR A 96 1.50 -8.85 15.29
C THR A 96 2.26 -7.59 15.70
N LEU A 97 2.64 -6.74 14.73
CA LEU A 97 3.37 -5.49 14.93
C LEU A 97 2.53 -4.25 14.59
N GLN A 98 1.26 -4.42 14.24
CA GLN A 98 0.34 -3.31 14.04
C GLN A 98 0.10 -2.53 15.36
N ASN A 99 -0.44 -1.32 15.26
CA ASN A 99 -0.66 -0.38 16.38
C ASN A 99 0.61 0.12 17.10
N LYS A 100 1.80 -0.11 16.51
CA LYS A 100 3.09 0.38 17.04
C LYS A 100 3.68 1.56 16.26
N GLY A 101 2.92 2.16 15.34
CA GLY A 101 3.36 3.29 14.53
C GLY A 101 3.98 2.90 13.19
N HIS A 102 4.33 1.64 12.95
CA HIS A 102 5.03 1.19 11.73
C HIS A 102 4.31 1.55 10.42
N GLY A 103 2.96 1.54 10.41
CA GLY A 103 2.18 1.96 9.24
C GLY A 103 2.37 3.43 8.89
N LYS A 104 2.43 4.31 9.89
CA LYS A 104 2.76 5.72 9.71
C LYS A 104 4.20 5.90 9.25
N ASP A 105 5.13 5.16 9.85
CA ASP A 105 6.56 5.31 9.58
C ASP A 105 6.88 4.92 8.13
N ILE A 106 6.33 3.79 7.62
CA ILE A 106 6.58 3.35 6.24
C ILE A 106 5.97 4.31 5.22
N ILE A 107 4.78 4.87 5.48
CA ILE A 107 4.15 5.86 4.60
C ILE A 107 4.98 7.13 4.55
N ASN A 108 5.40 7.67 5.69
CA ASN A 108 6.24 8.87 5.76
C ASN A 108 7.59 8.67 5.06
N ALA A 109 8.20 7.50 5.20
CA ALA A 109 9.44 7.16 4.51
C ALA A 109 9.24 7.11 2.99
N ALA A 110 8.14 6.50 2.52
CA ALA A 110 7.78 6.43 1.11
C ALA A 110 7.50 7.83 0.52
N GLU A 111 6.74 8.68 1.21
CA GLU A 111 6.49 10.07 0.80
C GLU A 111 7.80 10.86 0.68
N THR A 112 8.70 10.71 1.66
CA THR A 112 10.00 11.38 1.66
C THR A 112 10.88 10.93 0.50
N MET A 113 10.95 9.62 0.27
CA MET A 113 11.78 9.04 -0.77
C MET A 113 11.28 9.41 -2.17
N THR A 114 9.99 9.24 -2.45
CA THR A 114 9.38 9.54 -3.74
C THR A 114 9.41 11.04 -4.07
N LYS A 115 9.22 11.92 -3.06
CA LYS A 115 9.37 13.37 -3.23
C LYS A 115 10.78 13.75 -3.66
N ARG A 116 11.79 13.10 -3.08
CA ARG A 116 13.20 13.35 -3.42
C ARG A 116 13.54 12.84 -4.82
N GLU A 117 13.07 11.65 -5.19
CA GLU A 117 13.44 11.00 -6.45
C GLU A 117 12.64 11.51 -7.64
N TRP A 118 11.34 11.68 -7.49
CA TRP A 118 10.41 11.94 -8.61
C TRP A 118 9.78 13.34 -8.61
N ARG A 119 10.07 14.17 -7.59
CA ARG A 119 9.53 15.53 -7.45
C ARG A 119 8.01 15.57 -7.60
N VAL A 120 7.32 14.70 -6.91
CA VAL A 120 5.88 14.49 -7.08
C VAL A 120 5.04 15.61 -6.49
N ALA A 121 3.90 15.89 -7.13
CA ALA A 121 2.91 16.87 -6.70
C ALA A 121 1.96 16.33 -5.62
N GLY A 122 1.80 15.01 -5.54
CA GLY A 122 0.90 14.39 -4.57
C GLY A 122 0.96 12.87 -4.59
N TYR A 123 0.17 12.31 -3.69
CA TYR A 123 0.04 10.89 -3.45
C TYR A 123 -1.42 10.48 -3.52
N HIS A 124 -1.71 9.29 -3.97
CA HIS A 124 -3.06 8.74 -3.96
C HIS A 124 -3.05 7.24 -3.71
N MET A 125 -4.16 6.73 -3.24
CA MET A 125 -4.38 5.31 -2.98
C MET A 125 -5.85 4.95 -3.13
N MET A 126 -6.12 3.66 -3.29
CA MET A 126 -7.46 3.11 -3.31
C MET A 126 -7.67 2.19 -2.11
N VAL A 127 -8.77 2.35 -1.42
CA VAL A 127 -9.12 1.56 -0.23
C VAL A 127 -10.52 1.01 -0.39
N ILE A 128 -10.75 -0.25 -0.01
CA ILE A 128 -12.09 -0.84 -0.01
C ILE A 128 -12.99 0.01 0.90
N SER A 129 -14.12 0.50 0.36
CA SER A 129 -14.99 1.49 1.00
C SER A 129 -15.56 1.03 2.35
N LEU A 130 -15.69 -0.29 2.55
CA LEU A 130 -16.16 -0.88 3.82
C LEU A 130 -15.14 -0.76 4.97
N ARG A 131 -13.87 -0.45 4.65
CA ARG A 131 -12.80 -0.40 5.65
C ARG A 131 -12.68 0.99 6.28
N ASN A 132 -13.73 1.41 6.98
CA ASN A 132 -13.82 2.75 7.56
C ASN A 132 -12.68 3.10 8.53
N GLU A 133 -12.24 2.14 9.35
CA GLU A 133 -11.12 2.36 10.29
C GLU A 133 -9.80 2.61 9.55
N LEU A 134 -9.56 1.90 8.45
CA LEU A 134 -8.37 2.08 7.64
C LEU A 134 -8.42 3.42 6.88
N ILE A 135 -9.58 3.81 6.35
CA ILE A 135 -9.77 5.13 5.72
C ILE A 135 -9.50 6.22 6.77
N ALA A 136 -10.07 6.11 7.97
CA ALA A 136 -9.83 7.06 9.06
C ALA A 136 -8.34 7.12 9.48
N PHE A 137 -7.61 6.00 9.39
CA PHE A 137 -6.17 5.99 9.62
C PHE A 137 -5.43 6.85 8.59
N TYR A 138 -5.75 6.72 7.30
CA TYR A 138 -5.15 7.53 6.24
C TYR A 138 -5.57 9.00 6.33
N GLU A 139 -6.81 9.29 6.70
CA GLU A 139 -7.28 10.68 6.93
C GLU A 139 -6.46 11.37 8.03
N ARG A 140 -6.12 10.68 9.11
CA ARG A 140 -5.21 11.21 10.15
C ARG A 140 -3.78 11.48 9.65
N LEU A 141 -3.37 10.86 8.55
CA LEU A 141 -2.09 11.13 7.89
C LEU A 141 -2.17 12.25 6.83
N GLY A 142 -3.33 12.88 6.69
CA GLY A 142 -3.56 14.00 5.77
C GLY A 142 -4.03 13.61 4.38
N TYR A 143 -4.47 12.37 4.18
CA TYR A 143 -5.18 11.96 2.97
C TYR A 143 -6.64 12.36 3.06
N GLU A 144 -7.21 12.79 1.95
CA GLU A 144 -8.61 13.20 1.86
C GLU A 144 -9.32 12.35 0.82
N ARG A 145 -10.61 12.06 1.06
CA ARG A 145 -11.46 11.40 0.07
C ARG A 145 -11.67 12.34 -1.12
N THR A 146 -11.38 11.86 -2.32
CA THR A 146 -11.55 12.65 -3.55
C THR A 146 -13.02 12.78 -3.98
N GLY A 147 -13.89 11.94 -3.44
CA GLY A 147 -15.26 11.75 -3.91
C GLY A 147 -15.39 10.71 -5.03
N GLU A 148 -14.26 10.29 -5.62
CA GLU A 148 -14.25 9.26 -6.65
C GLU A 148 -14.37 7.88 -6.00
N VAL A 149 -15.26 7.04 -6.56
CA VAL A 149 -15.48 5.65 -6.17
C VAL A 149 -15.47 4.79 -7.42
N LYS A 150 -14.87 3.61 -7.33
CA LYS A 150 -14.82 2.63 -8.41
C LYS A 150 -15.25 1.26 -7.91
N ASP A 151 -15.91 0.49 -8.75
CA ASP A 151 -16.24 -0.90 -8.41
C ASP A 151 -14.96 -1.71 -8.21
N PHE A 152 -14.99 -2.58 -7.19
CA PHE A 152 -13.89 -3.49 -6.93
C PHE A 152 -13.81 -4.52 -8.04
N PRO A 153 -12.60 -4.82 -8.59
CA PRO A 153 -12.43 -5.81 -9.64
C PRO A 153 -12.71 -7.22 -9.09
N VAL A 154 -13.80 -7.82 -9.54
CA VAL A 154 -14.23 -9.16 -9.11
C VAL A 154 -13.65 -10.28 -9.97
N ASP A 155 -13.27 -10.00 -11.21
CA ASP A 155 -12.71 -10.96 -12.15
C ASP A 155 -11.19 -11.09 -11.95
N SER A 156 -10.79 -11.83 -10.93
CA SER A 156 -9.37 -12.10 -10.66
C SER A 156 -9.16 -13.58 -10.33
N PRO A 157 -8.11 -14.22 -10.87
CA PRO A 157 -7.73 -15.56 -10.47
C PRO A 157 -7.13 -15.64 -9.07
N LEU A 158 -6.82 -14.51 -8.45
CA LEU A 158 -6.14 -14.44 -7.15
C LEU A 158 -7.10 -14.37 -5.97
N TRP A 159 -8.27 -13.75 -6.14
CA TRP A 159 -9.21 -13.53 -5.03
C TRP A 159 -10.66 -13.72 -5.45
N GLU A 160 -11.48 -14.02 -4.46
CA GLU A 160 -12.92 -14.15 -4.58
C GLU A 160 -13.60 -13.27 -3.50
N PRO A 161 -14.51 -12.35 -3.90
CA PRO A 161 -15.30 -11.57 -2.95
C PRO A 161 -16.25 -12.46 -2.14
N LYS A 162 -16.31 -12.23 -0.83
CA LYS A 162 -17.26 -12.87 0.10
C LYS A 162 -18.51 -12.03 0.31
N VAL A 163 -18.48 -10.78 -0.14
CA VAL A 163 -19.58 -9.82 -0.03
C VAL A 163 -19.79 -9.15 -1.39
N ASP A 164 -21.04 -8.84 -1.69
CA ASP A 164 -21.43 -8.17 -2.94
C ASP A 164 -21.20 -6.65 -2.87
N GLY A 165 -21.10 -6.03 -4.04
CA GLY A 165 -21.09 -4.57 -4.18
C GLY A 165 -19.84 -3.90 -3.59
N LEU A 166 -18.72 -4.59 -3.53
CA LEU A 166 -17.46 -4.00 -3.08
C LEU A 166 -17.03 -2.83 -3.98
N GLN A 167 -16.64 -1.74 -3.35
CA GLN A 167 -16.14 -0.54 -4.01
C GLN A 167 -14.81 -0.09 -3.43
N LEU A 168 -14.06 0.64 -4.25
CA LEU A 168 -12.80 1.28 -3.89
C LEU A 168 -13.02 2.78 -3.76
N GLN A 169 -12.69 3.35 -2.61
CA GLN A 169 -12.66 4.77 -2.34
C GLN A 169 -11.27 5.32 -2.69
N TYR A 170 -11.21 6.39 -3.49
CA TYR A 170 -9.95 7.10 -3.76
C TYR A 170 -9.65 8.11 -2.67
N LEU A 171 -8.41 8.06 -2.19
CA LEU A 171 -7.83 9.01 -1.23
C LEU A 171 -6.64 9.70 -1.88
N ALA A 172 -6.46 11.00 -1.64
CA ALA A 172 -5.33 11.77 -2.16
C ALA A 172 -4.76 12.73 -1.12
N LYS A 173 -3.47 13.06 -1.28
CA LYS A 173 -2.74 14.03 -0.45
C LYS A 173 -1.78 14.82 -1.33
N LEU A 174 -1.77 16.15 -1.20
CA LEU A 174 -0.77 16.98 -1.86
C LEU A 174 0.60 16.86 -1.18
N SER A 175 1.67 16.88 -1.97
CA SER A 175 3.04 16.70 -1.44
C SER A 175 3.59 17.92 -0.68
N GLY A 176 2.83 19.03 -0.61
CA GLY A 176 3.29 20.29 -0.04
C GLY A 176 4.40 20.97 -0.85
N MET A 177 4.65 20.52 -2.08
CA MET A 177 5.59 21.17 -2.96
C MET A 177 4.92 22.41 -3.58
N VAL A 178 5.30 23.60 -3.09
CA VAL A 178 4.95 24.84 -3.78
C VAL A 178 5.73 24.86 -5.08
N LEU A 179 5.02 24.62 -6.20
CA LEU A 179 5.59 24.88 -7.51
C LEU A 179 5.85 26.39 -7.56
N LYS A 180 7.11 26.80 -7.40
CA LYS A 180 7.50 28.19 -7.73
C LYS A 180 7.08 28.42 -9.20
N LYS A 181 6.21 29.41 -9.40
CA LYS A 181 5.80 29.90 -10.69
C LYS A 181 7.01 30.40 -11.49
#